data_d03e7c5f57d953576b5e26e9ba0c00ff
#
_entry.id   d03e7c5f57d953576b5e26e9ba0c00ff
#
_cell.length_a   1.000
_cell.length_b   1.000
_cell.length_c   1.000
_cell.angle_alpha   90.00
_cell.angle_beta   90.00
_cell.angle_gamma   90.00
#
_symmetry.space_group_name_H-M   'P 1'
#
loop_
_entity.id
_entity.type
_entity.pdbx_description
1 polymer ?
#
loop_
_entity_poly.entity_id
_entity_poly.type
_entity_poly.pdbx_seq_one_letter_code
_entity_poly.pdbx_strand_id
1 'polypeptide(L)'
;MSLNEQYNQLASVVAATKYLKYKCSRSDLPADSVIMKTANRVAVQKGWHSLSTEELVKHSDDIYHRLTQDSTQEQIKCNDFNRQLRKFINEL
;
A
#
# COMPACT_ATOMS: atom_id res chain seq x y z
N MET A 1 18.09 1.75 -6.74
CA MET A 1 17.23 1.89 -5.55
C MET A 1 17.71 0.95 -4.48
N SER A 2 17.96 1.45 -3.28
CA SER A 2 18.41 0.62 -2.17
C SER A 2 17.34 -0.35 -1.70
N LEU A 3 17.73 -1.38 -0.96
CA LEU A 3 16.79 -2.36 -0.40
C LEU A 3 15.78 -1.67 0.53
N ASN A 4 16.24 -0.73 1.37
CA ASN A 4 15.35 0.03 2.25
C ASN A 4 14.34 0.87 1.48
N GLU A 5 14.74 1.49 0.37
CA GLU A 5 13.82 2.27 -0.47
C GLU A 5 12.77 1.38 -1.11
N GLN A 6 13.17 0.20 -1.62
CA GLN A 6 12.24 -0.79 -2.16
C GLN A 6 11.22 -1.21 -1.11
N TYR A 7 11.71 -1.48 0.10
CA TYR A 7 10.91 -1.87 1.25
C TYR A 7 9.86 -0.82 1.60
N ASN A 8 10.32 0.42 1.78
CA ASN A 8 9.45 1.53 2.13
C ASN A 8 8.40 1.78 1.04
N GLN A 9 8.79 1.70 -0.22
CA GLN A 9 7.87 1.92 -1.33
C GLN A 9 6.79 0.83 -1.38
N LEU A 10 7.18 -0.43 -1.22
CA LEU A 10 6.23 -1.53 -1.23
C LEU A 10 5.25 -1.45 -0.06
N ALA A 11 5.76 -1.22 1.15
CA ALA A 11 4.93 -1.06 2.35
C ALA A 11 4.02 0.15 2.26
N SER A 12 4.48 1.24 1.64
CA SER A 12 3.67 2.45 1.42
C SER A 12 2.51 2.19 0.47
N VAL A 13 2.75 1.43 -0.59
CA VAL A 13 1.68 1.05 -1.55
C VAL A 13 0.61 0.23 -0.84
N VAL A 14 1.01 -0.75 -0.03
CA VAL A 14 0.06 -1.56 0.75
C VAL A 14 -0.73 -0.70 1.72
N ALA A 15 -0.04 0.15 2.48
CA ALA A 15 -0.68 1.01 3.49
C ALA A 15 -1.66 1.99 2.85
N ALA A 16 -1.27 2.64 1.76
CA ALA A 16 -2.14 3.59 1.06
C ALA A 16 -3.34 2.90 0.43
N THR A 17 -3.18 1.68 -0.08
CA THR A 17 -4.30 0.89 -0.62
C THR A 17 -5.27 0.51 0.50
N LYS A 18 -4.77 0.11 1.66
CA LYS A 18 -5.61 -0.15 2.84
C LYS A 18 -6.33 1.13 3.29
N TYR A 19 -5.66 2.28 3.24
CA TYR A 19 -6.29 3.55 3.57
C TYR A 19 -7.47 3.83 2.63
N LEU A 20 -7.32 3.62 1.33
CA LEU A 20 -8.43 3.74 0.38
C LEU A 20 -9.58 2.82 0.77
N LYS A 21 -9.28 1.58 1.10
CA LYS A 21 -10.29 0.58 1.44
C LYS A 21 -11.08 0.96 2.69
N TYR A 22 -10.38 1.33 3.76
CA TYR A 22 -10.99 1.51 5.07
C TYR A 22 -11.44 2.94 5.36
N LYS A 23 -10.79 3.94 4.77
CA LYS A 23 -11.05 5.36 5.05
C LYS A 23 -11.68 6.12 3.89
N CYS A 24 -11.63 5.56 2.69
CA CYS A 24 -12.11 6.24 1.48
C CYS A 24 -13.30 5.50 0.84
N SER A 25 -13.96 4.63 1.59
CA SER A 25 -15.15 3.90 1.14
C SER A 25 -14.92 3.03 -0.11
N ARG A 26 -13.69 2.58 -0.33
CA ARG A 26 -13.36 1.70 -1.46
C ARG A 26 -13.56 0.23 -1.06
N SER A 27 -14.82 -0.13 -0.74
CA SER A 27 -15.20 -1.49 -0.37
C SER A 27 -15.08 -2.50 -1.52
N ASP A 28 -14.88 -2.01 -2.74
CA ASP A 28 -14.58 -2.83 -3.92
C ASP A 28 -13.18 -3.45 -3.88
N LEU A 29 -12.28 -2.93 -3.05
CA LEU A 29 -10.91 -3.46 -2.95
C LEU A 29 -10.90 -4.80 -2.20
N PRO A 30 -10.00 -5.73 -2.59
CA PRO A 30 -10.01 -7.07 -2.04
C PRO A 30 -9.47 -7.15 -0.61
N ALA A 31 -9.43 -8.36 -0.06
CA ALA A 31 -8.88 -8.62 1.28
C ALA A 31 -7.42 -8.15 1.38
N ASP A 32 -7.01 -7.79 2.59
CA ASP A 32 -5.65 -7.32 2.85
C ASP A 32 -4.58 -8.32 2.40
N SER A 33 -4.85 -9.62 2.55
CA SER A 33 -3.92 -10.66 2.10
C SER A 33 -3.71 -10.63 0.58
N VAL A 34 -4.74 -10.32 -0.18
CA VAL A 34 -4.64 -10.18 -1.65
C VAL A 34 -3.83 -8.95 -2.00
N ILE A 35 -4.04 -7.84 -1.29
CA ILE A 35 -3.28 -6.61 -1.50
C ILE A 35 -1.78 -6.88 -1.28
N MET A 36 -1.43 -7.58 -0.20
CA MET A 36 -0.04 -7.91 0.11
C MET A 36 0.59 -8.85 -0.92
N LYS A 37 -0.14 -9.89 -1.33
CA LYS A 37 0.34 -10.81 -2.37
C LYS A 37 0.59 -10.11 -3.68
N THR A 38 -0.31 -9.23 -4.08
CA THR A 38 -0.18 -8.45 -5.32
C THR A 38 1.02 -7.53 -5.23
N ALA A 39 1.23 -6.86 -4.10
CA ALA A 39 2.39 -6.00 -3.90
C ALA A 39 3.70 -6.79 -4.05
N ASN A 40 3.80 -7.96 -3.45
CA ASN A 40 4.98 -8.82 -3.60
C ASN A 40 5.17 -9.27 -5.05
N ARG A 41 4.11 -9.62 -5.74
CA ARG A 41 4.18 -10.02 -7.15
C ARG A 41 4.70 -8.87 -8.02
N VAL A 42 4.22 -7.66 -7.79
CA VAL A 42 4.67 -6.47 -8.52
C VAL A 42 6.15 -6.20 -8.22
N ALA A 43 6.57 -6.36 -6.98
CA ALA A 43 7.97 -6.18 -6.60
C ALA A 43 8.88 -7.19 -7.35
N VAL A 44 8.48 -8.44 -7.41
CA VAL A 44 9.23 -9.48 -8.16
C VAL A 44 9.30 -9.13 -9.65
N GLN A 45 8.21 -8.66 -10.23
CA GLN A 45 8.19 -8.23 -11.63
C GLN A 45 9.15 -7.08 -11.90
N LYS A 46 9.39 -6.22 -10.91
CA LYS A 46 10.36 -5.12 -11.00
C LYS A 46 11.80 -5.56 -10.74
N GLY A 47 12.02 -6.83 -10.44
CA GLY A 47 13.34 -7.34 -10.08
C GLY A 47 13.73 -7.03 -8.63
N TRP A 48 12.79 -6.63 -7.79
CA TRP A 48 13.03 -6.40 -6.37
C TRP A 48 12.96 -7.73 -5.61
N HIS A 49 13.63 -7.80 -4.47
CA HIS A 49 13.50 -8.95 -3.59
C HIS A 49 12.10 -8.99 -2.97
N SER A 50 11.51 -10.17 -2.93
CA SER A 50 10.26 -10.35 -2.19
C SER A 50 10.53 -10.22 -0.69
N LEU A 51 9.61 -9.58 0.00
CA LEU A 51 9.68 -9.44 1.46
C LEU A 51 8.94 -10.59 2.12
N SER A 52 9.34 -10.93 3.34
CA SER A 52 8.52 -11.83 4.14
C SER A 52 7.18 -11.15 4.38
N THR A 53 6.11 -11.94 4.39
CA THR A 53 4.75 -11.43 4.68
C THR A 53 4.71 -10.74 6.03
N GLU A 54 5.39 -11.31 7.03
CA GLU A 54 5.45 -10.76 8.39
C GLU A 54 6.06 -9.36 8.42
N GLU A 55 7.18 -9.16 7.72
CA GLU A 55 7.83 -7.85 7.65
C GLU A 55 6.99 -6.84 6.89
N LEU A 56 6.37 -7.26 5.80
CA LEU A 56 5.51 -6.38 5.00
C LEU A 56 4.28 -5.95 5.81
N VAL A 57 3.67 -6.85 6.56
CA VAL A 57 2.54 -6.53 7.46
C VAL A 57 2.97 -5.49 8.47
N LYS A 58 4.09 -5.73 9.17
CA LYS A 58 4.56 -4.83 10.21
C LYS A 58 4.85 -3.42 9.66
N HIS A 59 5.60 -3.32 8.58
CA HIS A 59 5.93 -2.03 7.99
C HIS A 59 4.71 -1.31 7.44
N SER A 60 3.84 -2.03 6.75
CA SER A 60 2.62 -1.42 6.20
C SER A 60 1.66 -0.96 7.31
N ASP A 61 1.57 -1.71 8.40
CA ASP A 61 0.74 -1.30 9.55
C ASP A 61 1.28 -0.02 10.19
N ASP A 62 2.59 0.10 10.35
CA ASP A 62 3.21 1.32 10.89
C ASP A 62 2.92 2.53 10.00
N ILE A 63 3.06 2.38 8.69
CA ILE A 63 2.76 3.45 7.74
C ILE A 63 1.27 3.78 7.75
N TYR A 64 0.42 2.77 7.77
CA TYR A 64 -1.03 2.96 7.83
C TYR A 64 -1.42 3.80 9.05
N HIS A 65 -0.86 3.48 10.22
CA HIS A 65 -1.09 4.26 11.44
C HIS A 65 -0.70 5.72 11.25
N ARG A 66 0.46 5.99 10.67
CA ARG A 66 0.90 7.36 10.40
C ARG A 66 -0.03 8.07 9.42
N LEU A 67 -0.52 7.38 8.42
CA LEU A 67 -1.48 7.95 7.47
C LEU A 67 -2.79 8.35 8.15
N THR A 68 -3.27 7.54 9.09
CA THR A 68 -4.50 7.87 9.83
C THR A 68 -4.34 9.05 10.76
N GLN A 69 -3.13 9.31 11.25
CA GLN A 69 -2.82 10.41 12.18
C GLN A 69 -2.35 11.68 11.47
N ASP A 70 -2.02 11.59 10.18
CA ASP A 70 -1.60 12.73 9.39
C ASP A 70 -2.73 13.76 9.32
N SER A 71 -2.39 15.04 9.53
CA SER A 71 -3.36 16.13 9.66
C SER A 71 -3.99 16.58 8.35
N THR A 72 -3.49 16.10 7.21
CA THR A 72 -4.10 16.40 5.91
C THR A 72 -5.54 15.90 5.89
N GLN A 73 -6.44 16.70 5.32
CA GLN A 73 -7.85 16.33 5.23
C GLN A 73 -8.00 14.98 4.53
N GLU A 74 -8.90 14.16 5.06
CA GLU A 74 -9.15 12.83 4.53
C GLU A 74 -9.50 12.84 3.05
N GLN A 75 -10.34 13.79 2.62
CA GLN A 75 -10.73 13.89 1.21
C GLN A 75 -9.53 14.12 0.30
N ILE A 76 -8.56 14.90 0.74
CA ILE A 76 -7.34 15.16 -0.03
C ILE A 76 -6.50 13.87 -0.13
N LYS A 77 -6.32 13.16 0.99
CA LYS A 77 -5.61 11.88 0.99
C LYS A 77 -6.29 10.87 0.08
N CYS A 78 -7.60 10.78 0.15
CA CYS A 78 -8.37 9.86 -0.72
C CYS A 78 -8.18 10.18 -2.19
N ASN A 79 -8.27 11.45 -2.58
CA ASN A 79 -8.10 11.87 -3.97
C ASN A 79 -6.70 11.56 -4.47
N ASP A 80 -5.69 11.87 -3.67
CA ASP A 80 -4.29 11.65 -4.03
C ASP A 80 -3.98 10.15 -4.18
N PHE A 81 -4.42 9.33 -3.23
CA PHE A 81 -4.17 7.89 -3.28
C PHE A 81 -4.92 7.22 -4.42
N ASN A 82 -6.15 7.63 -4.71
CA ASN A 82 -6.89 7.12 -5.86
C ASN A 82 -6.13 7.38 -7.16
N ARG A 83 -5.51 8.54 -7.29
CA ARG A 83 -4.74 8.89 -8.48
C ARG A 83 -3.41 8.14 -8.53
N GLN A 84 -2.66 8.14 -7.43
CA GLN A 84 -1.32 7.58 -7.37
C GLN A 84 -1.31 6.06 -7.47
N LEU A 85 -2.35 5.39 -6.97
CA LEU A 85 -2.40 3.93 -6.89
C LEU A 85 -3.17 3.28 -8.03
N ARG A 86 -3.58 4.04 -9.03
CA ARG A 86 -4.43 3.51 -10.12
C ARG A 86 -3.82 2.29 -10.79
N LYS A 87 -2.53 2.33 -11.11
CA LYS A 87 -1.85 1.22 -11.78
C LYS A 87 -1.79 -0.02 -10.87
N PHE A 88 -1.48 0.19 -9.60
CA PHE A 88 -1.43 -0.91 -8.65
C PHE A 88 -2.82 -1.53 -8.45
N ILE A 89 -3.86 -0.71 -8.32
CA ILE A 89 -5.23 -1.19 -8.13
C ILE A 89 -5.68 -2.02 -9.32
N ASN A 90 -5.26 -1.66 -10.52
CA ASN A 90 -5.58 -2.44 -11.72
C ASN A 90 -4.96 -3.84 -11.71
N GLU A 91 -3.94 -4.07 -10.89
CA GLU A 91 -3.31 -5.38 -10.72
C GLU A 91 -4.03 -6.27 -9.69
N LEU A 92 -4.92 -5.70 -8.92
CA LEU A 92 -5.62 -6.44 -7.85
C LEU A 92 -6.75 -7.37 -8.42
#